data_61afb1684d459511a939c28c6af1f021
#
_entry.id   61afb1684d459511a939c28c6af1f021
#
_cell.length_a   1.000
_cell.length_b   1.000
_cell.length_c   1.000
_cell.angle_alpha   90.00
_cell.angle_beta   90.00
_cell.angle_gamma   90.00
#
_symmetry.space_group_name_H-M   'P 1'
#
loop_
_entity.id
_entity.type
_entity.pdbx_description
1 polymer ?
#
loop_
_entity_poly.entity_id
_entity_poly.type
_entity_poly.pdbx_seq_one_letter_code
_entity_poly.pdbx_strand_id
1 'polypeptide(L)' 'MKFNERLKAIRKECGLTQRDVFLRLNMSPNGYASYEQGRTEPSVDTIVKLCQIFDVSADVLLGLKD' A
#
# COMPACT_ATOMS: atom_id res chain seq x y z
N MET A 1 -9.82 -10.59 3.90
CA MET A 1 -8.63 -9.85 4.35
C MET A 1 -8.89 -8.34 4.20
N LYS A 2 -8.63 -7.58 5.24
CA LYS A 2 -8.83 -6.12 5.20
C LYS A 2 -7.77 -5.45 4.34
N PHE A 3 -8.07 -4.24 3.85
CA PHE A 3 -7.16 -3.51 2.99
C PHE A 3 -5.77 -3.35 3.62
N ASN A 4 -5.71 -2.98 4.90
CA ASN A 4 -4.42 -2.76 5.56
C ASN A 4 -3.57 -4.03 5.59
N GLU A 5 -4.18 -5.18 5.82
CA GLU A 5 -3.49 -6.47 5.81
C GLU A 5 -3.02 -6.83 4.41
N ARG A 6 -3.88 -6.58 3.42
CA ARG A 6 -3.58 -6.84 2.01
C ARG A 6 -2.43 -5.97 1.51
N LEU A 7 -2.44 -4.69 1.89
CA LEU A 7 -1.37 -3.75 1.54
C LEU A 7 -0.03 -4.27 2.05
N LYS A 8 0.04 -4.65 3.30
CA LYS A 8 1.26 -5.18 3.92
C LYS A 8 1.71 -6.46 3.22
N ALA A 9 0.78 -7.37 2.92
CA ALA A 9 1.10 -8.63 2.26
C ALA A 9 1.68 -8.39 0.86
N ILE A 10 1.07 -7.52 0.07
CA ILE A 10 1.54 -7.20 -1.27
C ILE A 10 2.92 -6.57 -1.22
N ARG A 11 3.13 -5.63 -0.29
CA ARG A 11 4.44 -5.01 -0.11
C ARG A 11 5.52 -6.04 0.15
N LYS A 12 5.25 -6.99 1.04
CA LYS A 12 6.21 -8.04 1.38
C LYS A 12 6.45 -8.99 0.21
N GLU A 13 5.41 -9.32 -0.55
CA GLU A 13 5.55 -10.14 -1.75
C GLU A 13 6.44 -9.47 -2.79
N CYS A 14 6.41 -8.14 -2.85
CA CYS A 14 7.28 -7.38 -3.73
C CYS A 14 8.71 -7.24 -3.21
N GLY A 15 9.00 -7.73 -2.01
CA GLY A 15 10.32 -7.63 -1.41
C GLY A 15 10.68 -6.22 -0.96
N LEU A 16 9.68 -5.36 -0.71
CA LEU A 16 9.91 -3.97 -0.34
C LEU A 16 9.72 -3.76 1.16
N THR A 17 10.53 -2.87 1.73
CA THR A 17 10.34 -2.41 3.11
C THR A 17 9.31 -1.29 3.15
N GLN A 18 8.81 -0.97 4.36
CA GLN A 18 7.96 0.21 4.51
C GLN A 18 8.69 1.47 4.03
N ARG A 19 9.98 1.57 4.34
CA ARG A 19 10.80 2.71 3.93
C ARG A 19 10.84 2.86 2.41
N ASP A 20 11.03 1.76 1.69
CA ASP A 20 11.03 1.79 0.23
C ASP A 20 9.75 2.41 -0.31
N VAL A 21 8.63 2.06 0.29
CA VAL A 21 7.32 2.52 -0.17
C VAL A 21 7.07 3.97 0.22
N PHE A 22 7.29 4.35 1.49
CA PHE A 22 6.97 5.71 1.89
C PHE A 22 7.89 6.75 1.22
N LEU A 23 9.12 6.38 0.89
CA LEU A 23 9.99 7.27 0.13
C LEU A 23 9.44 7.51 -1.29
N ARG A 24 8.96 6.45 -1.93
CA ARG A 24 8.36 6.57 -3.27
C ARG A 24 7.05 7.35 -3.27
N LEU A 25 6.31 7.28 -2.16
CA LEU A 25 5.08 8.05 -1.98
C LEU A 25 5.33 9.47 -1.52
N ASN A 26 6.58 9.80 -1.17
CA ASN A 26 6.95 11.08 -0.59
C ASN A 26 6.17 11.36 0.69
N MET A 27 6.05 10.34 1.54
CA MET A 27 5.30 10.39 2.80
C MET A 27 6.24 10.23 3.98
N SER A 28 5.75 10.62 5.17
CA SER A 28 6.44 10.35 6.43
C SER A 28 6.32 8.87 6.79
N PRO A 29 7.25 8.33 7.60
CA PRO A 29 7.14 6.95 8.07
C PRO A 29 5.83 6.66 8.79
N ASN A 30 5.39 7.56 9.67
CA ASN A 30 4.16 7.38 10.44
C ASN A 30 2.93 7.45 9.55
N GLY A 31 2.94 8.32 8.55
CA GLY A 31 1.83 8.45 7.60
C GLY A 31 1.59 7.16 6.85
N TYR A 32 2.64 6.56 6.33
CA TYR A 32 2.51 5.29 5.62
C TYR A 32 2.17 4.14 6.57
N ALA A 33 2.87 4.06 7.71
CA ALA A 33 2.62 2.99 8.68
C ALA A 33 1.15 2.96 9.12
N SER A 34 0.50 4.11 9.21
CA SER A 34 -0.92 4.20 9.55
C SER A 34 -1.81 3.44 8.56
N TYR A 35 -1.45 3.41 7.29
CA TYR A 35 -2.18 2.65 6.28
C TYR A 35 -2.10 1.14 6.58
N GLU A 36 -0.91 0.64 6.92
CA GLU A 36 -0.73 -0.79 7.20
C GLU A 36 -1.30 -1.19 8.55
N GLN A 37 -1.45 -0.23 9.47
CA GLN A 37 -2.06 -0.47 10.78
C GLN A 37 -3.59 -0.36 10.76
N GLY A 38 -4.16 0.11 9.64
CA GLY A 38 -5.59 0.28 9.52
C GLY A 38 -6.15 1.50 10.22
N ARG A 39 -5.29 2.46 10.60
CA ARG A 39 -5.72 3.68 11.27
C ARG A 39 -6.28 4.71 10.30
N THR A 40 -5.71 4.79 9.11
CA THR A 40 -6.13 5.71 8.05
C THR A 40 -6.19 4.97 6.74
N GLU A 41 -6.90 5.54 5.79
CA GLU A 41 -7.01 5.00 4.44
C GLU A 41 -6.38 5.97 3.46
N PRO A 42 -5.65 5.45 2.45
CA PRO A 42 -5.05 6.33 1.44
C PRO A 42 -6.12 6.95 0.54
N SER A 43 -5.80 8.13 0.02
CA SER A 43 -6.62 8.78 -0.99
C SER A 43 -6.60 7.98 -2.29
N VAL A 44 -7.52 8.31 -3.21
CA VAL A 44 -7.54 7.69 -4.54
C VAL A 44 -6.21 7.88 -5.25
N ASP A 45 -5.63 9.09 -5.18
CA ASP A 45 -4.33 9.36 -5.79
C ASP A 45 -3.23 8.47 -5.23
N THR A 46 -3.23 8.26 -3.93
CA THR A 46 -2.25 7.38 -3.27
C THR A 46 -2.46 5.92 -3.69
N ILE A 47 -3.71 5.48 -3.82
CA ILE A 47 -4.03 4.14 -4.33
C ILE A 47 -3.43 3.94 -5.72
N VAL A 48 -3.57 4.92 -6.60
CA VAL A 48 -2.98 4.85 -7.95
C VAL A 48 -1.46 4.69 -7.88
N LYS A 49 -0.81 5.47 -7.02
CA LYS A 49 0.64 5.38 -6.84
C LYS A 49 1.07 4.03 -6.28
N LEU A 50 0.32 3.50 -5.31
CA LEU A 50 0.61 2.17 -4.75
C LEU A 50 0.50 1.08 -5.81
N CYS A 51 -0.50 1.15 -6.68
CA CYS A 51 -0.63 0.20 -7.78
C CYS A 51 0.57 0.25 -8.70
N GLN A 52 1.10 1.44 -8.96
CA GLN A 52 2.29 1.63 -9.80
C GLN A 52 3.54 1.08 -9.11
N ILE A 53 3.70 1.35 -7.81
CA ILE A 53 4.85 0.88 -7.05
C ILE A 53 4.92 -0.64 -7.00
N PHE A 54 3.78 -1.28 -6.77
CA PHE A 54 3.71 -2.75 -6.65
C PHE A 54 3.45 -3.46 -7.98
N ASP A 55 3.20 -2.71 -9.06
CA ASP A 55 2.86 -3.26 -10.37
C ASP A 55 1.66 -4.22 -10.28
N VAL A 56 0.62 -3.78 -9.60
CA VAL A 56 -0.64 -4.53 -9.45
C VAL A 56 -1.82 -3.65 -9.87
N SER A 57 -2.92 -4.28 -10.22
CA SER A 57 -4.16 -3.55 -10.50
C SER A 57 -4.82 -3.10 -9.20
N ALA A 58 -5.68 -2.10 -9.30
CA ALA A 58 -6.46 -1.66 -8.15
C ALA A 58 -7.37 -2.79 -7.64
N ASP A 59 -7.86 -3.65 -8.53
CA ASP A 59 -8.67 -4.80 -8.14
C ASP A 59 -7.90 -5.72 -7.18
N VAL A 60 -6.64 -5.98 -7.48
CA VAL A 60 -5.78 -6.80 -6.62
C VAL A 60 -5.49 -6.09 -5.32
N LEU A 61 -5.09 -4.82 -5.39
CA LEU A 61 -4.73 -4.04 -4.20
C LEU A 61 -5.92 -3.91 -3.24
N LEU A 62 -7.11 -3.67 -3.79
CA LEU A 62 -8.33 -3.46 -2.99
C LEU A 62 -9.03 -4.77 -2.59
N GLY A 63 -8.54 -5.90 -3.09
CA GLY A 63 -9.11 -7.19 -2.73
C GLY A 63 -10.35 -7.59 -3.51
N LEU A 64 -10.56 -6.99 -4.69
CA LEU A 64 -11.70 -7.32 -5.56
C LEU A 64 -11.38 -8.52 -6.46
N LYS A 65 -10.11 -8.82 -6.64
CA LYS A 65 -9.60 -9.95 -7.40
C LYS A 65 -8.38 -10.54 -6.70
N ASP A 66 -8.15 -11.80 -6.96
CA ASP A 66 -6.94 -12.49 -6.48
C ASP A 66 -5.71 -12.14 -7.31
#